data_edd55b2386b9654fdacc7d0af39df03d
#
_entry.id   edd55b2386b9654fdacc7d0af39df03d
#
_cell.length_a   1.000
_cell.length_b   1.000
_cell.length_c   1.000
_cell.angle_alpha   90.00
_cell.angle_beta   90.00
_cell.angle_gamma   90.00
#
_symmetry.space_group_name_H-M   'P 1'
#
loop_
_entity.id
_entity.type
_entity.pdbx_description
1 polymer ?
#
loop_
_entity_poly.entity_id
_entity_poly.type
_entity_poly.pdbx_seq_one_letter_code
_entity_poly.pdbx_strand_id
1 'polypeptide(L)'
;MKKLAAFLSLALAACASLPSTPPALAPVTQPATTTASMPAETRQPVTILISIDGFRPDYLDRGVTPNLNRLKAAGISASMRPAFPSKTYPNHWTLVTGLVPDRHGIVSNNMDDPTGAHPPFTLATDDPWWWNAAEPIWVTAEKLGIRTATMFWPGSNVSWGGVPREGGHGEVDGATRPRDWQQFNQSVTGDQRVDAVIDWLRRPAATRPRFVTLYFDTVDSAGHASGPDSAQVTEAAADVDRLIGRLTDGLAALNQAANVVIVSDHGMAATSSTRTIALDGVLAPADATIGETGPYAGITPTPGREAAVAQALAAPHPHMQCWRKDRIPARFRYGGNPRVPPYICLAATGWSIVKRLPERPFSGGNHGYDHQSAEMRALFIAQGPAFVAGRRLSVFDNVDIAPLLRDLLGLPAGQGLDGSDAPFRKVMR
;
A
#
# COMPACT_ATOMS: atom_id res chain seq x y z
N MET A 1 61.49 28.37 8.33
CA MET A 1 62.90 27.97 8.25
C MET A 1 63.01 26.67 7.46
N LYS A 2 63.68 26.74 6.35
CA LYS A 2 64.55 25.78 5.65
C LYS A 2 64.15 24.28 5.67
N LYS A 3 63.67 23.74 4.52
CA LYS A 3 64.41 23.00 3.48
C LYS A 3 64.94 21.64 3.92
N LEU A 4 64.52 20.54 3.25
CA LEU A 4 65.47 19.83 2.35
C LEU A 4 64.72 18.85 1.44
N ALA A 5 64.95 18.98 0.15
CA ALA A 5 64.58 18.02 -0.90
C ALA A 5 65.74 17.03 -1.07
N ALA A 6 65.45 15.75 -1.27
CA ALA A 6 66.41 14.76 -1.68
C ALA A 6 65.99 14.16 -3.01
N PHE A 7 66.72 14.45 -4.07
CA PHE A 7 66.69 13.77 -5.38
C PHE A 7 67.42 12.44 -5.31
N LEU A 8 66.78 11.36 -5.75
CA LEU A 8 67.47 10.10 -6.01
C LEU A 8 67.37 9.78 -7.50
N SER A 9 68.52 9.91 -8.18
CA SER A 9 68.73 9.55 -9.58
C SER A 9 68.93 8.04 -9.69
N LEU A 10 68.12 7.34 -10.49
CA LEU A 10 68.33 5.92 -10.82
C LEU A 10 68.82 5.84 -12.28
N ALA A 11 69.99 5.24 -12.48
CA ALA A 11 70.61 4.99 -13.78
C ALA A 11 69.91 3.85 -14.53
N LEU A 12 69.55 4.09 -15.79
CA LEU A 12 69.13 3.04 -16.73
C LEU A 12 70.33 2.23 -17.19
N ALA A 13 70.32 0.92 -16.91
CA ALA A 13 71.16 -0.06 -17.60
C ALA A 13 70.35 -0.69 -18.74
N ALA A 14 70.74 -0.44 -19.95
CA ALA A 14 70.14 -1.06 -21.14
C ALA A 14 70.76 -2.45 -21.35
N CYS A 15 69.95 -3.50 -21.18
CA CYS A 15 70.30 -4.85 -21.68
C CYS A 15 69.60 -5.08 -23.02
N ALA A 16 70.39 -5.15 -24.11
CA ALA A 16 69.92 -5.58 -25.42
C ALA A 16 69.72 -7.10 -25.43
N SER A 17 68.44 -7.53 -25.57
CA SER A 17 68.03 -8.93 -25.77
C SER A 17 67.64 -9.14 -27.23
N LEU A 18 68.22 -10.13 -27.88
CA LEU A 18 67.96 -10.60 -29.24
C LEU A 18 66.49 -11.14 -29.32
N PRO A 19 65.81 -11.00 -30.48
CA PRO A 19 64.51 -11.53 -30.67
C PRO A 19 64.53 -13.04 -30.89
N SER A 20 64.06 -13.83 -29.97
CA SER A 20 63.73 -15.23 -30.18
C SER A 20 62.30 -15.36 -30.70
N THR A 21 62.17 -15.84 -31.94
CA THR A 21 60.91 -16.18 -32.60
C THR A 21 60.23 -17.34 -31.81
N PRO A 22 59.01 -17.18 -31.29
CA PRO A 22 58.33 -18.31 -30.68
C PRO A 22 57.90 -19.33 -31.72
N PRO A 23 57.91 -20.63 -31.42
CA PRO A 23 57.42 -21.67 -32.33
C PRO A 23 55.89 -21.47 -32.55
N ALA A 24 55.47 -21.64 -33.82
CA ALA A 24 54.06 -21.60 -34.20
C ALA A 24 53.26 -22.67 -33.43
N LEU A 25 52.33 -22.22 -32.60
CA LEU A 25 51.35 -23.12 -31.95
C LEU A 25 50.41 -23.69 -33.00
N ALA A 26 50.30 -25.01 -33.05
CA ALA A 26 49.34 -25.70 -33.88
C ALA A 26 47.89 -25.25 -33.50
N PRO A 27 46.97 -25.18 -34.47
CA PRO A 27 45.59 -24.77 -34.18
C PRO A 27 44.95 -25.76 -33.23
N VAL A 28 44.63 -25.29 -32.03
CA VAL A 28 43.79 -26.03 -31.07
C VAL A 28 42.37 -26.04 -31.65
N THR A 29 41.95 -27.16 -32.20
CA THR A 29 40.56 -27.42 -32.53
C THR A 29 39.76 -27.44 -31.22
N GLN A 30 39.08 -26.38 -30.89
CA GLN A 30 38.10 -26.37 -29.84
C GLN A 30 37.00 -27.37 -30.20
N PRO A 31 36.65 -28.34 -29.30
CA PRO A 31 35.48 -29.12 -29.53
C PRO A 31 34.26 -28.24 -29.58
N ALA A 32 33.44 -28.35 -30.60
CA ALA A 32 32.16 -27.66 -30.70
C ALA A 32 31.31 -28.04 -29.47
N THR A 33 31.27 -27.14 -28.50
CA THR A 33 30.30 -27.23 -27.38
C THR A 33 28.92 -27.06 -28.00
N THR A 34 28.26 -28.18 -28.29
CA THR A 34 26.82 -28.22 -28.49
C THR A 34 26.21 -27.76 -27.18
N THR A 35 25.90 -26.47 -27.09
CA THR A 35 25.01 -25.98 -26.06
C THR A 35 23.65 -26.63 -26.32
N ALA A 36 23.40 -27.75 -25.66
CA ALA A 36 22.06 -28.28 -25.56
C ALA A 36 21.21 -27.15 -24.96
N SER A 37 20.31 -26.57 -25.74
CA SER A 37 19.39 -25.56 -25.25
C SER A 37 18.54 -26.26 -24.18
N MET A 38 18.74 -25.87 -22.93
CA MET A 38 17.87 -26.32 -21.85
C MET A 38 16.41 -26.01 -22.26
N PRO A 39 15.47 -26.93 -22.06
CA PRO A 39 14.07 -26.65 -22.34
C PRO A 39 13.69 -25.34 -21.64
N ALA A 40 12.99 -24.45 -22.34
CA ALA A 40 12.54 -23.20 -21.78
C ALA A 40 11.70 -23.50 -20.52
N GLU A 41 12.07 -22.90 -19.38
CA GLU A 41 11.36 -23.10 -18.13
C GLU A 41 9.88 -22.71 -18.30
N THR A 42 8.95 -23.62 -18.01
CA THR A 42 7.53 -23.30 -17.94
C THR A 42 7.28 -22.54 -16.66
N ARG A 43 7.14 -21.22 -16.76
CA ARG A 43 6.93 -20.35 -15.60
C ARG A 43 5.49 -20.42 -15.11
N GLN A 44 5.32 -20.77 -13.83
CA GLN A 44 4.01 -20.68 -13.18
C GLN A 44 3.55 -19.22 -13.12
N PRO A 45 2.24 -18.94 -13.25
CA PRO A 45 1.72 -17.59 -13.08
C PRO A 45 2.07 -17.02 -11.71
N VAL A 46 2.51 -15.74 -11.68
CA VAL A 46 2.69 -14.96 -10.47
C VAL A 46 1.43 -14.15 -10.19
N THR A 47 1.09 -13.93 -8.93
CA THR A 47 0.05 -12.98 -8.53
C THR A 47 0.71 -11.67 -8.10
N ILE A 48 0.35 -10.56 -8.76
CA ILE A 48 0.87 -9.22 -8.46
C ILE A 48 -0.29 -8.35 -8.00
N LEU A 49 -0.25 -7.91 -6.74
CA LEU A 49 -1.18 -6.95 -6.18
C LEU A 49 -0.56 -5.55 -6.25
N ILE A 50 -1.18 -4.67 -7.02
CA ILE A 50 -0.72 -3.30 -7.22
C ILE A 50 -1.71 -2.37 -6.53
N SER A 51 -1.24 -1.50 -5.64
CA SER A 51 -2.04 -0.40 -5.11
C SER A 51 -1.59 0.92 -5.71
N ILE A 52 -2.58 1.68 -6.22
CA ILE A 52 -2.43 3.07 -6.63
C ILE A 52 -3.24 3.90 -5.66
N ASP A 53 -2.57 4.48 -4.65
CA ASP A 53 -3.20 5.20 -3.55
C ASP A 53 -4.06 6.35 -4.06
N GLY A 54 -5.28 6.49 -3.52
CA GLY A 54 -6.19 7.57 -3.84
C GLY A 54 -6.76 7.58 -5.26
N PHE A 55 -6.60 6.49 -6.03
CA PHE A 55 -7.02 6.44 -7.43
C PHE A 55 -8.52 6.16 -7.57
N ARG A 56 -9.28 7.18 -7.95
CA ARG A 56 -10.72 7.08 -8.24
C ARG A 56 -10.98 6.37 -9.57
N PRO A 57 -12.06 5.56 -9.69
CA PRO A 57 -12.40 4.87 -10.94
C PRO A 57 -12.58 5.79 -12.15
N ASP A 58 -13.10 7.02 -11.95
CA ASP A 58 -13.32 8.02 -13.01
C ASP A 58 -12.02 8.64 -13.57
N TYR A 59 -10.88 8.46 -12.90
CA TYR A 59 -9.59 8.89 -13.45
C TYR A 59 -9.22 8.12 -14.72
N LEU A 60 -9.74 6.89 -14.91
CA LEU A 60 -9.57 6.13 -16.13
C LEU A 60 -10.17 6.81 -17.36
N ASP A 61 -11.15 7.69 -17.18
CA ASP A 61 -11.88 8.35 -18.25
C ASP A 61 -11.23 9.69 -18.68
N ARG A 62 -10.09 10.07 -18.07
CA ARG A 62 -9.35 11.31 -18.39
C ARG A 62 -8.52 11.23 -19.68
N GLY A 63 -8.48 10.08 -20.35
CA GLY A 63 -7.75 9.90 -21.60
C GLY A 63 -6.23 9.73 -21.48
N VAL A 64 -5.69 9.66 -20.27
CA VAL A 64 -4.23 9.59 -19.98
C VAL A 64 -3.78 8.23 -19.47
N THR A 65 -4.66 7.24 -19.39
CA THR A 65 -4.38 5.92 -18.81
C THR A 65 -4.59 4.77 -19.81
N PRO A 66 -3.89 4.75 -20.97
CA PRO A 66 -4.10 3.73 -22.01
C PRO A 66 -3.73 2.31 -21.54
N ASN A 67 -2.70 2.13 -20.70
CA ASN A 67 -2.28 0.82 -20.19
C ASN A 67 -3.29 0.23 -19.21
N LEU A 68 -3.77 1.03 -18.25
CA LEU A 68 -4.82 0.63 -17.32
C LEU A 68 -6.11 0.30 -18.07
N ASN A 69 -6.49 1.11 -19.07
CA ASN A 69 -7.67 0.85 -19.90
C ASN A 69 -7.52 -0.42 -20.77
N ARG A 70 -6.32 -0.72 -21.27
CA ARG A 70 -6.01 -1.99 -21.95
C ARG A 70 -6.19 -3.19 -21.02
N LEU A 71 -5.66 -3.13 -19.79
CA LEU A 71 -5.81 -4.17 -18.77
C LEU A 71 -7.29 -4.34 -18.38
N LYS A 72 -8.02 -3.24 -18.18
CA LYS A 72 -9.47 -3.22 -17.94
C LYS A 72 -10.24 -3.93 -19.04
N ALA A 73 -9.92 -3.67 -20.30
CA ALA A 73 -10.58 -4.30 -21.45
C ALA A 73 -10.24 -5.79 -21.58
N ALA A 74 -9.02 -6.19 -21.25
CA ALA A 74 -8.55 -7.57 -21.33
C ALA A 74 -8.88 -8.42 -20.09
N GLY A 75 -9.42 -7.82 -19.04
CA GLY A 75 -9.71 -8.45 -17.75
C GLY A 75 -11.09 -8.13 -17.20
N ILE A 76 -11.15 -7.96 -15.90
CA ILE A 76 -12.34 -7.56 -15.15
C ILE A 76 -12.11 -6.23 -14.45
N SER A 77 -13.17 -5.46 -14.23
CA SER A 77 -13.08 -4.18 -13.52
C SER A 77 -14.32 -3.89 -12.69
N ALA A 78 -14.16 -3.05 -11.67
CA ALA A 78 -15.24 -2.55 -10.85
C ALA A 78 -14.90 -1.18 -10.24
N SER A 79 -15.91 -0.55 -9.66
CA SER A 79 -15.76 0.45 -8.62
C SER A 79 -15.83 -0.27 -7.27
N MET A 80 -14.80 -0.14 -6.44
CA MET A 80 -14.71 -0.82 -5.15
C MET A 80 -15.07 0.14 -4.01
N ARG A 81 -15.71 -0.37 -2.96
CA ARG A 81 -16.05 0.41 -1.77
C ARG A 81 -14.98 0.16 -0.71
N PRO A 82 -14.30 1.21 -0.20
CA PRO A 82 -13.35 1.04 0.91
C PRO A 82 -14.08 0.70 2.21
N ALA A 83 -13.35 0.21 3.21
CA ALA A 83 -13.83 0.13 4.59
C ALA A 83 -13.81 1.53 5.23
N PHE A 84 -14.58 1.71 6.31
CA PHE A 84 -14.52 2.93 7.11
C PHE A 84 -13.53 2.79 8.27
N PRO A 85 -12.72 3.84 8.54
CA PRO A 85 -12.58 5.08 7.77
C PRO A 85 -11.85 4.84 6.44
N SER A 86 -12.22 5.64 5.41
CA SER A 86 -11.59 5.55 4.07
C SER A 86 -10.18 6.15 4.10
N LYS A 87 -9.28 5.56 4.87
CA LYS A 87 -7.90 5.99 5.12
C LYS A 87 -6.92 4.92 4.64
N THR A 88 -5.69 5.35 4.34
CA THR A 88 -4.63 4.54 3.72
C THR A 88 -4.32 3.26 4.49
N TYR A 89 -3.87 3.37 5.74
CA TYR A 89 -3.42 2.19 6.50
C TYR A 89 -4.56 1.23 6.84
N PRO A 90 -5.73 1.69 7.34
CA PRO A 90 -6.88 0.83 7.52
C PRO A 90 -7.26 0.04 6.27
N ASN A 91 -7.31 0.69 5.10
CA ASN A 91 -7.76 0.04 3.88
C ASN A 91 -6.70 -0.88 3.26
N HIS A 92 -5.42 -0.50 3.27
CA HIS A 92 -4.37 -1.41 2.83
C HIS A 92 -4.32 -2.69 3.68
N TRP A 93 -4.56 -2.58 5.01
CA TRP A 93 -4.61 -3.76 5.88
C TRP A 93 -5.87 -4.59 5.65
N THR A 94 -7.01 -3.95 5.38
CA THR A 94 -8.24 -4.61 4.95
C THR A 94 -8.04 -5.43 3.67
N LEU A 95 -7.40 -4.86 2.64
CA LEU A 95 -7.16 -5.52 1.35
C LEU A 95 -6.38 -6.84 1.46
N VAL A 96 -5.50 -6.96 2.45
CA VAL A 96 -4.62 -8.13 2.61
C VAL A 96 -4.99 -9.06 3.76
N THR A 97 -5.95 -8.66 4.61
CA THR A 97 -6.45 -9.48 5.72
C THR A 97 -7.87 -9.97 5.51
N GLY A 98 -8.69 -9.26 4.71
CA GLY A 98 -10.11 -9.56 4.50
C GLY A 98 -10.99 -9.22 5.70
N LEU A 99 -10.49 -8.38 6.61
CA LEU A 99 -11.20 -7.92 7.80
C LEU A 99 -11.40 -6.41 7.74
N VAL A 100 -12.44 -5.91 8.40
CA VAL A 100 -12.66 -4.47 8.57
C VAL A 100 -11.72 -3.89 9.65
N PRO A 101 -11.47 -2.56 9.66
CA PRO A 101 -10.58 -1.90 10.61
C PRO A 101 -10.85 -2.22 12.07
N ASP A 102 -12.11 -2.32 12.44
CA ASP A 102 -12.54 -2.66 13.80
C ASP A 102 -12.07 -4.05 14.27
N ARG A 103 -11.89 -4.98 13.33
CA ARG A 103 -11.45 -6.36 13.59
C ARG A 103 -9.96 -6.55 13.45
N HIS A 104 -9.33 -5.93 12.46
CA HIS A 104 -7.88 -6.08 12.28
C HIS A 104 -7.05 -5.07 13.11
N GLY A 105 -7.69 -4.10 13.79
CA GLY A 105 -7.06 -3.23 14.77
C GLY A 105 -6.30 -2.02 14.22
N ILE A 106 -6.11 -1.88 12.92
CA ILE A 106 -5.58 -0.66 12.30
C ILE A 106 -6.76 0.25 11.97
N VAL A 107 -7.20 1.00 12.97
CA VAL A 107 -8.45 1.77 12.91
C VAL A 107 -8.27 3.18 12.36
N SER A 108 -7.05 3.69 12.27
CA SER A 108 -6.71 5.00 11.71
C SER A 108 -5.25 5.01 11.22
N ASN A 109 -4.86 6.08 10.52
CA ASN A 109 -3.45 6.35 10.17
C ASN A 109 -2.63 6.78 11.41
N ASN A 110 -3.28 7.30 12.43
CA ASN A 110 -2.68 7.64 13.74
C ASN A 110 -3.60 7.11 14.83
N MET A 111 -3.05 6.44 15.83
CA MET A 111 -3.82 5.82 16.92
C MET A 111 -3.04 5.90 18.21
N ASP A 112 -3.76 6.04 19.32
CA ASP A 112 -3.19 5.90 20.65
C ASP A 112 -3.49 4.50 21.21
N ASP A 113 -2.58 3.95 21.97
CA ASP A 113 -2.87 2.78 22.81
C ASP A 113 -3.73 3.23 24.00
N PRO A 114 -4.98 2.74 24.14
CA PRO A 114 -5.85 3.12 25.25
C PRO A 114 -5.31 2.72 26.62
N THR A 115 -4.34 1.80 26.67
CA THR A 115 -3.67 1.38 27.92
C THR A 115 -2.46 2.24 28.25
N GLY A 116 -1.91 2.97 27.28
CA GLY A 116 -0.69 3.76 27.40
C GLY A 116 0.60 2.92 27.50
N ALA A 117 0.53 1.61 27.26
CA ALA A 117 1.68 0.72 27.34
C ALA A 117 2.60 0.81 26.11
N HIS A 118 2.04 1.19 24.96
CA HIS A 118 2.76 1.32 23.70
C HIS A 118 2.78 2.76 23.20
N PRO A 119 3.90 3.19 22.55
CA PRO A 119 3.94 4.49 21.89
C PRO A 119 2.82 4.64 20.84
N PRO A 120 2.37 5.87 20.56
CA PRO A 120 1.35 6.10 19.55
C PRO A 120 1.73 5.48 18.19
N PHE A 121 0.73 4.91 17.52
CA PHE A 121 0.86 4.41 16.15
C PHE A 121 0.96 5.58 15.17
N THR A 122 1.93 5.50 14.30
CA THR A 122 2.14 6.42 13.17
C THR A 122 2.38 5.60 11.89
N LEU A 123 2.48 6.28 10.75
CA LEU A 123 2.80 5.62 9.46
C LEU A 123 4.18 4.93 9.44
N ALA A 124 5.06 5.24 10.41
CA ALA A 124 6.38 4.63 10.53
C ALA A 124 6.41 3.46 11.53
N THR A 125 5.29 3.14 12.18
CA THR A 125 5.24 2.13 13.24
C THR A 125 5.39 0.73 12.67
N ASP A 126 6.39 -0.01 13.14
CA ASP A 126 6.69 -1.40 12.78
C ASP A 126 6.65 -2.36 13.98
N ASP A 127 6.26 -1.88 15.17
CA ASP A 127 6.03 -2.72 16.35
C ASP A 127 4.92 -3.74 16.07
N PRO A 128 5.20 -5.06 16.12
CA PRO A 128 4.25 -6.13 15.84
C PRO A 128 2.97 -6.07 16.66
N TRP A 129 3.00 -5.52 17.87
CA TRP A 129 1.82 -5.40 18.73
C TRP A 129 0.65 -4.68 18.05
N TRP A 130 0.95 -3.66 17.24
CA TRP A 130 -0.09 -2.94 16.51
C TRP A 130 -0.75 -3.76 15.40
N TRP A 131 0.01 -4.69 14.78
CA TRP A 131 -0.36 -5.39 13.57
C TRP A 131 -0.83 -6.83 13.79
N ASN A 132 -0.51 -7.44 14.94
CA ASN A 132 -0.72 -8.87 15.22
C ASN A 132 -2.20 -9.28 15.38
N ALA A 133 -3.17 -8.34 15.39
CA ALA A 133 -4.58 -8.68 15.49
C ALA A 133 -5.13 -9.42 14.26
N ALA A 134 -4.45 -9.33 13.10
CA ALA A 134 -4.86 -10.00 11.87
C ALA A 134 -3.66 -10.45 11.04
N GLU A 135 -3.70 -11.69 10.54
CA GLU A 135 -2.66 -12.25 9.70
C GLU A 135 -2.82 -11.78 8.24
N PRO A 136 -1.84 -11.08 7.64
CA PRO A 136 -1.91 -10.68 6.26
C PRO A 136 -1.59 -11.84 5.31
N ILE A 137 -2.04 -11.73 4.06
CA ILE A 137 -1.95 -12.79 3.03
C ILE A 137 -0.53 -13.31 2.81
N TRP A 138 0.49 -12.45 2.84
CA TRP A 138 1.89 -12.86 2.64
C TRP A 138 2.40 -13.74 3.79
N VAL A 139 1.94 -13.54 5.02
CA VAL A 139 2.31 -14.38 6.16
C VAL A 139 1.72 -15.78 5.99
N THR A 140 0.42 -15.88 5.64
CA THR A 140 -0.21 -17.17 5.31
C THR A 140 0.53 -17.87 4.17
N ALA A 141 0.88 -17.13 3.11
CA ALA A 141 1.60 -17.67 1.96
C ALA A 141 2.99 -18.23 2.34
N GLU A 142 3.79 -17.44 3.08
CA GLU A 142 5.13 -17.86 3.54
C GLU A 142 5.08 -19.09 4.45
N LYS A 143 4.11 -19.16 5.37
CA LYS A 143 3.89 -20.35 6.23
C LYS A 143 3.58 -21.60 5.44
N LEU A 144 3.01 -21.47 4.25
CA LEU A 144 2.69 -22.58 3.34
C LEU A 144 3.75 -22.77 2.24
N GLY A 145 4.92 -22.17 2.37
CA GLY A 145 6.04 -22.32 1.45
C GLY A 145 5.91 -21.54 0.13
N ILE A 146 4.95 -20.62 0.03
CA ILE A 146 4.81 -19.72 -1.11
C ILE A 146 5.66 -18.48 -0.85
N ARG A 147 6.75 -18.33 -1.60
CA ARG A 147 7.63 -17.16 -1.48
C ARG A 147 6.93 -15.88 -1.89
N THR A 148 7.06 -14.85 -1.06
CA THR A 148 6.45 -13.55 -1.28
C THR A 148 7.48 -12.42 -1.34
N ALA A 149 7.11 -11.33 -2.04
CA ALA A 149 7.93 -10.12 -2.15
C ALA A 149 7.04 -8.88 -2.06
N THR A 150 7.47 -7.85 -1.34
CA THR A 150 6.71 -6.61 -1.18
C THR A 150 7.55 -5.40 -1.53
N MET A 151 7.23 -4.77 -2.67
CA MET A 151 7.76 -3.46 -3.06
C MET A 151 6.78 -2.41 -2.53
N PHE A 152 6.94 -2.20 -1.25
CA PHE A 152 6.10 -1.49 -0.33
C PHE A 152 4.69 -2.11 -0.18
N TRP A 153 4.21 -2.05 1.01
CA TRP A 153 2.84 -2.20 1.45
C TRP A 153 2.79 -1.85 2.92
N PRO A 154 1.80 -1.07 3.41
CA PRO A 154 1.66 -0.81 4.84
C PRO A 154 1.68 -2.10 5.67
N GLY A 155 2.58 -2.16 6.65
CA GLY A 155 2.75 -3.33 7.52
C GLY A 155 3.56 -4.51 6.96
N SER A 156 4.03 -4.48 5.70
CA SER A 156 4.79 -5.61 5.13
C SER A 156 6.24 -5.71 5.64
N ASN A 157 6.79 -4.64 6.20
CA ASN A 157 8.08 -4.63 6.90
C ASN A 157 8.00 -5.16 8.33
N VAL A 158 6.79 -5.36 8.86
CA VAL A 158 6.57 -5.82 10.24
C VAL A 158 6.92 -7.29 10.40
N SER A 159 7.58 -7.62 11.49
CA SER A 159 7.84 -9.00 11.93
C SER A 159 6.56 -9.59 12.55
N TRP A 160 5.59 -9.93 11.74
CA TRP A 160 4.26 -10.34 12.17
C TRP A 160 4.29 -11.63 13.02
N GLY A 161 3.52 -11.64 14.11
CA GLY A 161 3.46 -12.75 15.04
C GLY A 161 4.70 -12.88 15.94
N GLY A 162 5.67 -12.01 15.78
CA GLY A 162 6.90 -12.06 16.55
C GLY A 162 6.75 -11.51 17.96
N VAL A 163 7.61 -11.99 18.83
CA VAL A 163 7.76 -11.51 20.21
C VAL A 163 9.14 -10.89 20.34
N PRO A 164 9.26 -9.65 20.85
CA PRO A 164 10.57 -9.05 21.12
C PRO A 164 11.39 -9.96 22.01
N ARG A 165 12.65 -10.24 21.63
CA ARG A 165 13.57 -11.04 22.43
C ARG A 165 14.03 -10.23 23.64
N GLU A 166 13.84 -10.79 24.84
CA GLU A 166 14.34 -10.15 26.07
C GLU A 166 15.86 -10.02 26.04
N GLY A 167 16.38 -8.82 26.27
CA GLY A 167 17.80 -8.50 26.14
C GLY A 167 18.35 -8.43 24.72
N GLY A 168 17.51 -8.58 23.69
CA GLY A 168 17.87 -8.41 22.28
C GLY A 168 17.93 -6.93 21.87
N HIS A 169 18.75 -6.64 20.85
CA HIS A 169 18.87 -5.29 20.28
C HIS A 169 17.86 -5.08 19.13
N GLY A 170 16.54 -5.26 19.42
CA GLY A 170 15.48 -5.19 18.43
C GLY A 170 15.21 -6.52 17.69
N GLU A 171 15.79 -7.61 18.17
CA GLU A 171 15.53 -8.96 17.64
C GLU A 171 14.14 -9.46 18.05
N VAL A 172 13.47 -10.16 17.14
CA VAL A 172 12.11 -10.67 17.30
C VAL A 172 12.09 -12.15 16.98
N ASP A 173 11.64 -12.97 17.92
CA ASP A 173 11.51 -14.42 17.75
C ASP A 173 10.14 -14.83 17.17
N GLY A 174 10.09 -15.92 16.41
CA GLY A 174 8.85 -16.52 15.90
C GLY A 174 8.14 -15.74 14.80
N ALA A 175 8.73 -14.66 14.31
CA ALA A 175 8.14 -13.76 13.34
C ALA A 175 8.09 -14.34 11.91
N THR A 176 7.09 -13.91 11.15
CA THR A 176 7.01 -14.16 9.70
C THR A 176 6.82 -12.83 8.96
N ARG A 177 7.58 -12.64 7.90
CA ARG A 177 7.43 -11.51 6.96
C ARG A 177 7.73 -11.99 5.53
N PRO A 178 7.47 -11.19 4.49
CA PRO A 178 7.88 -11.54 3.13
C PRO A 178 9.37 -11.85 3.04
N ARG A 179 9.77 -12.82 2.22
CA ARG A 179 11.20 -13.16 1.99
C ARG A 179 11.97 -12.00 1.40
N ASP A 180 11.31 -11.23 0.52
CA ASP A 180 11.84 -10.01 -0.08
C ASP A 180 10.90 -8.87 0.30
N TRP A 181 11.42 -7.84 0.95
CA TRP A 181 10.62 -6.70 1.37
C TRP A 181 11.45 -5.42 1.37
N GLN A 182 10.76 -4.30 1.18
CA GLN A 182 11.34 -2.97 1.30
C GLN A 182 10.48 -2.14 2.25
N GLN A 183 11.12 -1.37 3.13
CA GLN A 183 10.44 -0.35 3.90
C GLN A 183 10.12 0.84 2.99
N PHE A 184 8.92 1.41 3.13
CA PHE A 184 8.49 2.54 2.31
C PHE A 184 9.46 3.72 2.40
N ASN A 185 9.83 4.24 1.24
CA ASN A 185 10.65 5.43 1.11
C ASN A 185 10.26 6.18 -0.17
N GLN A 186 9.81 7.43 -0.03
CA GLN A 186 9.39 8.26 -1.17
C GLN A 186 10.53 8.57 -2.16
N SER A 187 11.79 8.51 -1.73
CA SER A 187 12.92 8.72 -2.63
C SER A 187 13.15 7.57 -3.62
N VAL A 188 12.54 6.39 -3.39
CA VAL A 188 12.55 5.28 -4.35
C VAL A 188 11.51 5.58 -5.43
N THR A 189 11.98 5.89 -6.62
CA THR A 189 11.14 6.30 -7.75
C THR A 189 10.21 5.17 -8.23
N GLY A 190 9.12 5.51 -8.92
CA GLY A 190 8.22 4.51 -9.51
C GLY A 190 8.95 3.54 -10.45
N ASP A 191 9.89 4.04 -11.26
CA ASP A 191 10.72 3.20 -12.13
C ASP A 191 11.57 2.21 -11.34
N GLN A 192 12.23 2.63 -10.25
CA GLN A 192 13.00 1.74 -9.37
C GLN A 192 12.11 0.68 -8.70
N ARG A 193 10.88 1.04 -8.32
CA ARG A 193 9.91 0.09 -7.76
C ARG A 193 9.55 -1.00 -8.79
N VAL A 194 9.28 -0.61 -10.03
CA VAL A 194 8.99 -1.56 -11.11
C VAL A 194 10.20 -2.42 -11.44
N ASP A 195 11.41 -1.84 -11.51
CA ASP A 195 12.65 -2.57 -11.75
C ASP A 195 12.92 -3.64 -10.70
N ALA A 196 12.73 -3.32 -9.42
CA ALA A 196 12.88 -4.29 -8.35
C ALA A 196 11.92 -5.49 -8.50
N VAL A 197 10.65 -5.23 -8.85
CA VAL A 197 9.68 -6.31 -9.11
C VAL A 197 10.11 -7.18 -10.29
N ILE A 198 10.55 -6.57 -11.40
CA ILE A 198 11.05 -7.30 -12.58
C ILE A 198 12.28 -8.14 -12.23
N ASP A 199 13.22 -7.61 -11.42
CA ASP A 199 14.42 -8.31 -10.99
C ASP A 199 14.10 -9.50 -10.08
N TRP A 200 13.14 -9.37 -9.18
CA TRP A 200 12.66 -10.50 -8.39
C TRP A 200 12.07 -11.61 -9.28
N LEU A 201 11.30 -11.23 -10.29
CA LEU A 201 10.67 -12.17 -11.22
C LEU A 201 11.67 -12.78 -12.24
N ARG A 202 12.84 -12.19 -12.43
CA ARG A 202 13.91 -12.73 -13.26
C ARG A 202 14.64 -13.90 -12.61
N ARG A 203 14.55 -14.04 -11.30
CA ARG A 203 15.25 -15.06 -10.52
C ARG A 203 14.87 -16.51 -10.93
N PRO A 204 15.72 -17.50 -10.64
CA PRO A 204 15.38 -18.93 -10.81
C PRO A 204 14.11 -19.31 -10.00
N ALA A 205 13.39 -20.34 -10.43
CA ALA A 205 12.13 -20.79 -9.81
C ALA A 205 12.22 -20.97 -8.29
N ALA A 206 13.31 -21.51 -7.78
CA ALA A 206 13.51 -21.76 -6.35
C ALA A 206 13.54 -20.48 -5.48
N THR A 207 13.85 -19.32 -6.06
CA THR A 207 13.97 -18.03 -5.36
C THR A 207 13.02 -16.97 -5.89
N ARG A 208 12.24 -17.28 -6.94
CA ARG A 208 11.28 -16.36 -7.54
C ARG A 208 10.03 -16.28 -6.67
N PRO A 209 9.55 -15.07 -6.30
CA PRO A 209 8.30 -14.93 -5.58
C PRO A 209 7.10 -15.32 -6.46
N ARG A 210 6.08 -15.91 -5.84
CA ARG A 210 4.79 -16.23 -6.48
C ARG A 210 3.70 -15.21 -6.13
N PHE A 211 3.90 -14.42 -5.08
CA PHE A 211 3.09 -13.28 -4.72
C PHE A 211 3.97 -12.05 -4.58
N VAL A 212 3.57 -10.96 -5.22
CA VAL A 212 4.29 -9.68 -5.19
C VAL A 212 3.30 -8.56 -4.91
N THR A 213 3.67 -7.61 -4.05
CA THR A 213 2.97 -6.33 -3.95
C THR A 213 3.79 -5.20 -4.58
N LEU A 214 3.10 -4.19 -5.12
CA LEU A 214 3.69 -2.97 -5.68
C LEU A 214 2.79 -1.79 -5.33
N TYR A 215 3.36 -0.73 -4.76
CA TYR A 215 2.60 0.42 -4.27
C TYR A 215 3.10 1.73 -4.88
N PHE A 216 2.15 2.60 -5.26
CA PHE A 216 2.36 3.94 -5.78
C PHE A 216 1.54 4.95 -4.97
N ASP A 217 2.20 5.98 -4.43
CA ASP A 217 1.62 7.04 -3.58
C ASP A 217 1.35 8.35 -4.31
N THR A 218 1.80 8.49 -5.56
CA THR A 218 1.88 9.79 -6.23
C THR A 218 0.52 10.40 -6.56
N VAL A 219 -0.51 9.57 -6.84
CA VAL A 219 -1.86 10.08 -7.18
C VAL A 219 -2.55 10.63 -5.94
N ASP A 220 -2.43 9.97 -4.79
CA ASP A 220 -2.92 10.47 -3.51
C ASP A 220 -2.23 11.76 -3.11
N SER A 221 -0.89 11.79 -3.18
CA SER A 221 -0.08 12.97 -2.88
C SER A 221 -0.49 14.18 -3.72
N ALA A 222 -0.70 13.99 -5.02
CA ALA A 222 -1.21 15.05 -5.91
C ALA A 222 -2.64 15.47 -5.55
N GLY A 223 -3.48 14.49 -5.17
CA GLY A 223 -4.85 14.71 -4.73
C GLY A 223 -4.93 15.57 -3.48
N HIS A 224 -4.12 15.28 -2.49
CA HIS A 224 -4.01 16.09 -1.27
C HIS A 224 -3.54 17.51 -1.57
N ALA A 225 -2.50 17.65 -2.38
CA ALA A 225 -1.88 18.96 -2.66
C ALA A 225 -2.76 19.88 -3.51
N SER A 226 -3.46 19.33 -4.52
CA SER A 226 -4.08 20.12 -5.59
C SER A 226 -5.56 19.84 -5.80
N GLY A 227 -6.12 18.84 -5.10
CA GLY A 227 -7.50 18.38 -5.28
C GLY A 227 -7.67 17.35 -6.39
N PRO A 228 -8.76 16.55 -6.30
CA PRO A 228 -8.95 15.38 -7.17
C PRO A 228 -9.09 15.71 -8.65
N ASP A 229 -9.56 16.90 -9.00
CA ASP A 229 -9.86 17.28 -10.38
C ASP A 229 -8.75 18.11 -11.04
N SER A 230 -7.58 18.21 -10.38
CA SER A 230 -6.45 19.01 -10.84
C SER A 230 -5.68 18.37 -12.01
N ALA A 231 -4.93 19.21 -12.73
CA ALA A 231 -3.98 18.76 -13.73
C ALA A 231 -2.88 17.87 -13.12
N GLN A 232 -2.43 18.18 -11.90
CA GLN A 232 -1.41 17.42 -11.18
C GLN A 232 -1.85 15.96 -10.90
N VAL A 233 -3.11 15.75 -10.52
CA VAL A 233 -3.66 14.38 -10.39
C VAL A 233 -3.71 13.67 -11.75
N THR A 234 -4.04 14.39 -12.82
CA THR A 234 -4.06 13.84 -14.18
C THR A 234 -2.65 13.43 -14.64
N GLU A 235 -1.64 14.26 -14.36
CA GLU A 235 -0.23 13.97 -14.62
C GLU A 235 0.28 12.77 -13.80
N ALA A 236 -0.05 12.71 -12.50
CA ALA A 236 0.32 11.59 -11.64
C ALA A 236 -0.33 10.27 -12.12
N ALA A 237 -1.60 10.32 -12.56
CA ALA A 237 -2.28 9.16 -13.12
C ALA A 237 -1.62 8.68 -14.44
N ALA A 238 -1.19 9.62 -15.30
CA ALA A 238 -0.45 9.31 -16.53
C ALA A 238 0.91 8.66 -16.24
N ASP A 239 1.65 9.15 -15.24
CA ASP A 239 2.94 8.57 -14.86
C ASP A 239 2.78 7.16 -14.31
N VAL A 240 1.82 6.93 -13.41
CA VAL A 240 1.54 5.58 -12.90
C VAL A 240 1.10 4.65 -14.04
N ASP A 241 0.29 5.12 -14.99
CA ASP A 241 -0.09 4.31 -16.15
C ASP A 241 1.11 3.90 -17.00
N ARG A 242 2.08 4.81 -17.22
CA ARG A 242 3.35 4.51 -17.87
C ARG A 242 4.13 3.42 -17.12
N LEU A 243 4.17 3.48 -15.79
CA LEU A 243 4.83 2.48 -14.95
C LEU A 243 4.14 1.12 -15.02
N ILE A 244 2.81 1.08 -15.11
CA ILE A 244 2.04 -0.16 -15.35
C ILE A 244 2.37 -0.72 -16.74
N GLY A 245 2.49 0.13 -17.76
CA GLY A 245 2.96 -0.26 -19.10
C GLY A 245 4.34 -0.92 -19.02
N ARG A 246 5.32 -0.26 -18.39
CA ARG A 246 6.67 -0.79 -18.18
C ARG A 246 6.68 -2.15 -17.45
N LEU A 247 5.86 -2.33 -16.41
CA LEU A 247 5.73 -3.61 -15.72
C LEU A 247 5.21 -4.71 -16.66
N THR A 248 4.14 -4.43 -17.41
CA THR A 248 3.56 -5.42 -18.34
C THR A 248 4.53 -5.80 -19.45
N ASP A 249 5.31 -4.86 -19.97
CA ASP A 249 6.34 -5.11 -20.97
C ASP A 249 7.50 -5.96 -20.39
N GLY A 250 7.90 -5.67 -19.15
CA GLY A 250 8.89 -6.46 -18.42
C GLY A 250 8.42 -7.91 -18.18
N LEU A 251 7.16 -8.13 -17.81
CA LEU A 251 6.57 -9.46 -17.67
C LEU A 251 6.57 -10.21 -19.01
N ALA A 252 6.17 -9.54 -20.10
CA ALA A 252 6.19 -10.11 -21.44
C ALA A 252 7.60 -10.50 -21.88
N ALA A 253 8.60 -9.64 -21.67
CA ALA A 253 10.00 -9.92 -21.97
C ALA A 253 10.58 -11.13 -21.21
N LEU A 254 10.05 -11.40 -20.00
CA LEU A 254 10.40 -12.56 -19.19
C LEU A 254 9.59 -13.82 -19.53
N ASN A 255 8.63 -13.75 -20.46
CA ASN A 255 7.62 -14.78 -20.67
C ASN A 255 6.94 -15.20 -19.34
N GLN A 256 6.74 -14.23 -18.42
CA GLN A 256 6.14 -14.46 -17.12
C GLN A 256 4.64 -14.19 -17.18
N ALA A 257 3.85 -15.27 -17.18
CA ALA A 257 2.41 -15.14 -16.96
C ALA A 257 2.12 -14.54 -15.58
N ALA A 258 1.17 -13.60 -15.50
CA ALA A 258 0.81 -12.95 -14.25
C ALA A 258 -0.71 -12.76 -14.13
N ASN A 259 -1.23 -12.97 -12.93
CA ASN A 259 -2.51 -12.44 -12.49
C ASN A 259 -2.23 -11.08 -11.83
N VAL A 260 -2.53 -10.00 -12.55
CA VAL A 260 -2.32 -8.64 -12.07
C VAL A 260 -3.64 -8.13 -11.48
N VAL A 261 -3.62 -7.80 -10.20
CA VAL A 261 -4.75 -7.22 -9.46
C VAL A 261 -4.38 -5.80 -9.08
N ILE A 262 -5.03 -4.81 -9.67
CA ILE A 262 -4.80 -3.38 -9.43
C ILE A 262 -5.95 -2.85 -8.60
N VAL A 263 -5.63 -2.25 -7.47
CA VAL A 263 -6.59 -1.66 -6.54
C VAL A 263 -6.20 -0.23 -6.20
N SER A 264 -7.14 0.52 -5.66
CA SER A 264 -6.86 1.64 -4.78
C SER A 264 -7.42 1.32 -3.40
N ASP A 265 -6.92 1.96 -2.40
CA ASP A 265 -7.38 1.81 -1.01
C ASP A 265 -8.60 2.70 -0.71
N HIS A 266 -8.69 3.86 -1.37
CA HIS A 266 -9.81 4.83 -1.31
C HIS A 266 -9.79 5.75 -2.54
N GLY A 267 -10.75 6.66 -2.58
CA GLY A 267 -10.79 7.78 -3.51
C GLY A 267 -10.31 9.08 -2.87
N MET A 268 -10.79 10.23 -3.40
CA MET A 268 -10.37 11.58 -2.99
C MET A 268 -11.53 12.55 -3.18
N ALA A 269 -11.79 13.43 -2.20
CA ALA A 269 -12.78 14.49 -2.28
C ALA A 269 -12.12 15.86 -2.21
N ALA A 270 -12.59 16.83 -2.98
CA ALA A 270 -12.09 18.20 -2.96
C ALA A 270 -12.43 18.88 -1.62
N THR A 271 -11.46 19.56 -1.02
CA THR A 271 -11.59 20.31 0.23
C THR A 271 -11.31 21.79 0.03
N SER A 272 -11.81 22.61 0.95
CA SER A 272 -11.61 24.06 0.92
C SER A 272 -11.75 24.63 2.33
N SER A 273 -10.99 25.67 2.63
CA SER A 273 -11.09 26.44 3.88
C SER A 273 -12.46 27.09 4.11
N THR A 274 -13.27 27.25 3.06
CA THR A 274 -14.68 27.72 3.18
C THR A 274 -15.64 26.62 3.64
N ARG A 275 -15.21 25.35 3.67
CA ARG A 275 -15.97 24.19 4.14
C ARG A 275 -15.28 23.59 5.35
N THR A 276 -15.17 24.36 6.43
CA THR A 276 -14.53 23.93 7.68
C THR A 276 -15.51 23.97 8.84
N ILE A 277 -15.30 23.08 9.80
CA ILE A 277 -16.04 22.95 11.06
C ILE A 277 -15.02 23.08 12.17
N ALA A 278 -15.00 24.22 12.86
CA ALA A 278 -14.06 24.45 13.95
C ALA A 278 -14.60 23.89 15.27
N LEU A 279 -13.88 22.96 15.88
CA LEU A 279 -14.29 22.32 17.11
C LEU A 279 -14.17 23.19 18.35
N ASP A 280 -13.34 24.25 18.33
CA ASP A 280 -13.26 25.24 19.42
C ASP A 280 -14.56 26.06 19.60
N GLY A 281 -15.43 26.09 18.59
CA GLY A 281 -16.78 26.60 18.67
C GLY A 281 -17.83 25.59 19.22
N VAL A 282 -17.44 24.32 19.38
CA VAL A 282 -18.30 23.20 19.81
C VAL A 282 -17.88 22.70 21.18
N LEU A 283 -16.58 22.57 21.43
CA LEU A 283 -15.96 22.02 22.63
C LEU A 283 -14.97 23.01 23.22
N ALA A 284 -15.01 23.20 24.53
CA ALA A 284 -13.93 23.91 25.20
C ALA A 284 -12.63 23.09 25.12
N PRO A 285 -11.46 23.72 24.83
CA PRO A 285 -10.19 23.00 24.67
C PRO A 285 -9.78 22.13 25.88
N ALA A 286 -10.23 22.52 27.09
CA ALA A 286 -9.94 21.77 28.31
C ALA A 286 -10.84 20.52 28.49
N ASP A 287 -11.93 20.40 27.72
CA ASP A 287 -12.92 19.34 27.91
C ASP A 287 -12.56 18.03 27.21
N ALA A 288 -11.75 18.09 26.14
CA ALA A 288 -11.38 16.91 25.37
C ALA A 288 -10.04 17.04 24.65
N THR A 289 -9.39 15.89 24.45
CA THR A 289 -8.30 15.74 23.50
C THR A 289 -8.87 15.39 22.12
N ILE A 290 -8.44 16.14 21.10
CA ILE A 290 -8.81 15.90 19.70
C ILE A 290 -7.59 15.27 19.01
N GLY A 291 -7.71 13.99 18.66
CA GLY A 291 -6.67 13.22 17.96
C GLY A 291 -6.68 13.48 16.45
N GLU A 292 -7.33 12.62 15.69
CA GLU A 292 -7.52 12.78 14.25
C GLU A 292 -8.43 13.98 13.94
N THR A 293 -8.17 14.67 12.81
CA THR A 293 -9.01 15.76 12.27
C THR A 293 -9.05 15.68 10.75
N GLY A 294 -9.91 16.47 10.12
CA GLY A 294 -10.13 16.48 8.67
C GLY A 294 -11.50 15.91 8.32
N PRO A 295 -11.61 14.84 7.51
CA PRO A 295 -12.88 14.21 7.13
C PRO A 295 -13.66 13.65 8.32
N TYR A 296 -12.96 13.21 9.36
CA TYR A 296 -13.55 12.82 10.64
C TYR A 296 -12.64 13.27 11.78
N ALA A 297 -13.18 13.29 12.99
CA ALA A 297 -12.42 13.59 14.20
C ALA A 297 -12.64 12.52 15.27
N GLY A 298 -11.54 12.08 15.91
CA GLY A 298 -11.55 11.28 17.12
C GLY A 298 -11.47 12.17 18.35
N ILE A 299 -12.42 12.03 19.29
CA ILE A 299 -12.53 12.89 20.46
C ILE A 299 -12.53 12.05 21.72
N THR A 300 -11.61 12.35 22.62
CA THR A 300 -11.48 11.70 23.94
C THR A 300 -11.73 12.75 25.03
N PRO A 301 -12.81 12.61 25.81
CA PRO A 301 -13.09 13.48 26.94
C PRO A 301 -11.96 13.49 27.96
N THR A 302 -11.66 14.66 28.49
CA THR A 302 -10.82 14.79 29.69
C THR A 302 -11.55 14.15 30.89
N PRO A 303 -10.87 13.41 31.78
CA PRO A 303 -11.51 12.80 32.95
C PRO A 303 -12.35 13.82 33.74
N GLY A 304 -13.64 13.45 33.99
CA GLY A 304 -14.62 14.31 34.66
C GLY A 304 -15.35 15.30 33.74
N ARG A 305 -15.05 15.30 32.42
CA ARG A 305 -15.72 16.16 31.43
C ARG A 305 -16.63 15.39 30.46
N GLU A 306 -16.86 14.11 30.70
CA GLU A 306 -17.60 13.20 29.81
C GLU A 306 -19.03 13.72 29.52
N ALA A 307 -19.74 14.21 30.56
CA ALA A 307 -21.09 14.73 30.42
C ALA A 307 -21.13 16.02 29.57
N ALA A 308 -20.16 16.92 29.78
CA ALA A 308 -20.08 18.17 29.02
C ALA A 308 -19.80 17.88 27.53
N VAL A 309 -18.85 16.98 27.24
CA VAL A 309 -18.53 16.56 25.85
C VAL A 309 -19.73 15.86 25.23
N ALA A 310 -20.40 14.96 25.93
CA ALA A 310 -21.59 14.27 25.42
C ALA A 310 -22.70 15.27 25.05
N GLN A 311 -22.97 16.26 25.90
CA GLN A 311 -23.97 17.30 25.66
C GLN A 311 -23.59 18.17 24.43
N ALA A 312 -22.34 18.62 24.34
CA ALA A 312 -21.86 19.46 23.24
C ALA A 312 -21.95 18.72 21.88
N LEU A 313 -21.54 17.44 21.83
CA LEU A 313 -21.55 16.65 20.59
C LEU A 313 -22.95 16.12 20.22
N ALA A 314 -23.91 16.12 21.12
CA ALA A 314 -25.30 15.76 20.81
C ALA A 314 -26.05 16.89 20.08
N ALA A 315 -25.55 18.12 20.11
CA ALA A 315 -26.16 19.23 19.41
C ALA A 315 -26.06 19.01 17.88
N PRO A 316 -27.17 19.24 17.13
CA PRO A 316 -27.15 19.10 15.68
C PRO A 316 -26.14 20.07 15.03
N HIS A 317 -25.36 19.55 14.06
CA HIS A 317 -24.48 20.35 13.24
C HIS A 317 -24.78 20.09 11.74
N PRO A 318 -24.96 21.13 10.90
CA PRO A 318 -25.43 20.95 9.52
C PRO A 318 -24.50 20.12 8.63
N HIS A 319 -23.20 20.07 8.94
CA HIS A 319 -22.18 19.41 8.11
C HIS A 319 -21.35 18.39 8.87
N MET A 320 -21.79 17.99 10.06
CA MET A 320 -21.09 17.01 10.91
C MET A 320 -22.08 16.17 11.68
N GLN A 321 -21.79 14.89 11.80
CA GLN A 321 -22.49 13.97 12.70
C GLN A 321 -21.50 13.38 13.68
N CYS A 322 -21.85 13.39 14.96
CA CYS A 322 -21.02 12.83 16.02
C CYS A 322 -21.73 11.67 16.71
N TRP A 323 -20.97 10.63 17.04
CA TRP A 323 -21.47 9.48 17.77
C TRP A 323 -20.49 9.08 18.88
N ARG A 324 -21.02 8.62 19.99
CA ARG A 324 -20.25 7.77 20.89
C ARG A 324 -19.89 6.48 20.15
N LYS A 325 -18.70 5.91 20.36
CA LYS A 325 -18.18 4.81 19.54
C LYS A 325 -19.12 3.58 19.49
N ASP A 326 -19.86 3.29 20.58
CA ASP A 326 -20.85 2.20 20.64
C ASP A 326 -22.20 2.55 19.97
N ARG A 327 -22.35 3.75 19.43
CA ARG A 327 -23.55 4.26 18.75
C ARG A 327 -23.28 4.64 17.30
N ILE A 328 -22.08 4.37 16.79
CA ILE A 328 -21.78 4.54 15.38
C ILE A 328 -22.72 3.65 14.56
N PRO A 329 -23.33 4.15 13.47
CA PRO A 329 -24.24 3.35 12.65
C PRO A 329 -23.61 2.05 12.17
N ALA A 330 -24.34 0.93 12.28
CA ALA A 330 -23.83 -0.42 11.99
C ALA A 330 -23.25 -0.58 10.59
N ARG A 331 -23.71 0.22 9.61
CA ARG A 331 -23.18 0.22 8.24
C ARG A 331 -21.69 0.57 8.14
N PHE A 332 -21.14 1.26 9.11
CA PHE A 332 -19.70 1.59 9.16
C PHE A 332 -18.85 0.42 9.67
N ARG A 333 -19.44 -0.57 10.34
CA ARG A 333 -18.73 -1.72 10.94
C ARG A 333 -17.51 -1.26 11.75
N TYR A 334 -17.71 -0.22 12.58
CA TYR A 334 -16.66 0.52 13.27
C TYR A 334 -17.15 0.99 14.64
N GLY A 335 -16.26 1.00 15.66
CA GLY A 335 -16.54 1.48 17.00
C GLY A 335 -16.39 0.43 18.11
N GLY A 336 -16.28 -0.86 17.79
CA GLY A 336 -16.07 -1.94 18.78
C GLY A 336 -14.63 -2.09 19.22
N ASN A 337 -13.66 -1.67 18.39
CA ASN A 337 -12.25 -1.80 18.73
C ASN A 337 -11.85 -0.83 19.85
N PRO A 338 -11.07 -1.27 20.86
CA PRO A 338 -10.62 -0.41 21.96
C PRO A 338 -9.81 0.81 21.50
N ARG A 339 -9.10 0.71 20.37
CA ARG A 339 -8.28 1.79 19.79
C ARG A 339 -9.12 2.91 19.16
N VAL A 340 -10.42 2.68 18.93
CA VAL A 340 -11.33 3.74 18.45
C VAL A 340 -11.60 4.70 19.59
N PRO A 341 -11.44 6.03 19.39
CA PRO A 341 -11.72 7.06 20.38
C PRO A 341 -13.18 7.00 20.89
N PRO A 342 -13.45 7.45 22.11
CA PRO A 342 -14.78 7.45 22.72
C PRO A 342 -15.88 8.10 21.87
N TYR A 343 -15.53 9.14 21.10
CA TYR A 343 -16.43 9.79 20.14
C TYR A 343 -15.77 9.91 18.78
N ILE A 344 -16.56 9.71 17.74
CA ILE A 344 -16.23 9.95 16.34
C ILE A 344 -17.20 10.95 15.78
N CYS A 345 -16.67 12.02 15.21
CA CYS A 345 -17.42 13.00 14.41
C CYS A 345 -17.05 12.86 12.95
N LEU A 346 -18.01 12.70 12.06
CA LEU A 346 -17.82 12.55 10.61
C LEU A 346 -18.34 13.79 9.90
N ALA A 347 -17.51 14.44 9.10
CA ALA A 347 -17.89 15.55 8.25
C ALA A 347 -18.68 15.09 7.01
N ALA A 348 -19.56 15.94 6.53
CA ALA A 348 -20.10 15.79 5.16
C ALA A 348 -18.96 15.82 4.14
N THR A 349 -19.09 15.04 3.05
CA THR A 349 -18.03 14.92 2.03
C THR A 349 -17.59 16.30 1.53
N GLY A 350 -16.28 16.54 1.52
CA GLY A 350 -15.67 17.82 1.16
C GLY A 350 -15.58 18.85 2.27
N TRP A 351 -16.17 18.60 3.46
CA TRP A 351 -15.98 19.41 4.66
C TRP A 351 -14.82 18.90 5.50
N SER A 352 -14.15 19.80 6.20
CA SER A 352 -13.03 19.47 7.08
C SER A 352 -13.31 19.87 8.52
N ILE A 353 -13.27 18.92 9.44
CA ILE A 353 -13.24 19.18 10.88
C ILE A 353 -11.84 19.66 11.24
N VAL A 354 -11.73 20.78 11.91
CA VAL A 354 -10.46 21.39 12.34
C VAL A 354 -10.53 21.75 13.83
N LYS A 355 -9.39 21.77 14.51
CA LYS A 355 -9.36 22.18 15.93
C LYS A 355 -9.79 23.61 16.10
N ARG A 356 -9.33 24.49 15.21
CA ARG A 356 -9.68 25.93 15.11
C ARG A 356 -9.69 26.35 13.65
N LEU A 357 -10.35 27.44 13.33
CA LEU A 357 -10.34 27.96 11.95
C LEU A 357 -8.90 28.22 11.48
N PRO A 358 -8.57 27.85 10.23
CA PRO A 358 -7.24 28.09 9.68
C PRO A 358 -7.00 29.60 9.46
N GLU A 359 -5.81 30.07 9.79
CA GLU A 359 -5.41 31.46 9.58
C GLU A 359 -5.22 31.80 8.10
N ARG A 360 -4.92 30.81 7.28
CA ARG A 360 -4.69 30.94 5.84
C ARG A 360 -5.67 30.07 5.06
N PRO A 361 -6.19 30.56 3.93
CA PRO A 361 -6.98 29.74 3.04
C PRO A 361 -6.21 28.51 2.57
N PHE A 362 -6.91 27.39 2.45
CA PHE A 362 -6.39 26.19 1.82
C PHE A 362 -7.40 25.62 0.83
N SER A 363 -6.90 24.89 -0.16
CA SER A 363 -7.66 24.03 -1.05
C SER A 363 -6.81 22.79 -1.32
N GLY A 364 -7.44 21.73 -1.81
CA GLY A 364 -6.77 20.46 -2.10
C GLY A 364 -7.77 19.32 -2.06
N GLY A 365 -7.35 18.17 -1.60
CA GLY A 365 -8.21 17.01 -1.40
C GLY A 365 -7.96 16.32 -0.07
N ASN A 366 -8.96 15.55 0.35
CA ASN A 366 -8.85 14.65 1.50
C ASN A 366 -9.76 13.42 1.33
N HIS A 367 -9.47 12.39 2.09
CA HIS A 367 -10.21 11.14 2.15
C HIS A 367 -10.37 10.69 3.61
N GLY A 368 -11.31 9.77 3.89
CA GLY A 368 -11.68 9.39 5.26
C GLY A 368 -13.16 9.69 5.55
N TYR A 369 -13.88 10.15 4.55
CA TYR A 369 -15.32 10.41 4.62
C TYR A 369 -16.13 9.11 4.64
N ASP A 370 -17.45 9.25 4.59
CA ASP A 370 -18.36 8.13 4.45
C ASP A 370 -17.93 7.24 3.28
N HIS A 371 -17.62 5.99 3.57
CA HIS A 371 -17.15 5.01 2.60
C HIS A 371 -18.19 4.70 1.49
N GLN A 372 -19.43 5.13 1.66
CA GLN A 372 -20.49 4.99 0.64
C GLN A 372 -20.52 6.17 -0.33
N SER A 373 -19.87 7.30 -0.04
CA SER A 373 -19.81 8.42 -0.97
C SER A 373 -19.08 8.06 -2.26
N ALA A 374 -19.50 8.67 -3.36
CA ALA A 374 -18.93 8.39 -4.68
C ALA A 374 -17.44 8.76 -4.76
N GLU A 375 -17.06 9.83 -4.07
CA GLU A 375 -15.70 10.37 -4.01
C GLU A 375 -14.73 9.42 -3.30
N MET A 376 -15.24 8.54 -2.42
CA MET A 376 -14.42 7.55 -1.73
C MET A 376 -14.28 6.23 -2.51
N ARG A 377 -14.94 6.08 -3.65
CA ARG A 377 -14.80 4.87 -4.47
C ARG A 377 -13.37 4.69 -4.93
N ALA A 378 -12.92 3.44 -4.87
CA ALA A 378 -11.59 2.98 -5.20
C ALA A 378 -11.58 2.20 -6.52
N LEU A 379 -10.47 2.27 -7.24
CA LEU A 379 -10.24 1.49 -8.46
C LEU A 379 -10.14 0.00 -8.15
N PHE A 380 -10.68 -0.84 -9.06
CA PHE A 380 -10.37 -2.26 -9.17
C PHE A 380 -10.26 -2.67 -10.64
N ILE A 381 -9.13 -3.29 -10.99
CA ILE A 381 -8.91 -3.98 -12.28
C ILE A 381 -8.18 -5.29 -11.96
N ALA A 382 -8.60 -6.41 -12.57
CA ALA A 382 -7.81 -7.63 -12.52
C ALA A 382 -7.74 -8.27 -13.91
N GLN A 383 -6.53 -8.71 -14.30
CA GLN A 383 -6.24 -9.30 -15.60
C GLN A 383 -5.20 -10.43 -15.44
N GLY A 384 -5.33 -11.47 -16.22
CA GLY A 384 -4.41 -12.60 -16.24
C GLY A 384 -5.09 -13.92 -16.58
N PRO A 385 -4.33 -15.03 -16.54
CA PRO A 385 -4.84 -16.35 -16.89
C PRO A 385 -6.07 -16.78 -16.08
N ALA A 386 -6.20 -16.34 -14.83
CA ALA A 386 -7.30 -16.70 -13.94
C ALA A 386 -8.60 -15.96 -14.23
N PHE A 387 -8.62 -14.94 -15.09
CA PHE A 387 -9.79 -14.08 -15.29
C PHE A 387 -10.43 -14.21 -16.68
N VAL A 388 -11.74 -14.04 -16.73
CA VAL A 388 -12.50 -13.91 -17.99
C VAL A 388 -12.39 -12.45 -18.47
N ALA A 389 -12.03 -12.25 -19.74
CA ALA A 389 -11.84 -10.92 -20.31
C ALA A 389 -13.16 -10.14 -20.47
N GLY A 390 -13.06 -8.81 -20.39
CA GLY A 390 -14.11 -7.87 -20.78
C GLY A 390 -15.33 -7.85 -19.86
N ARG A 391 -15.17 -8.13 -18.56
CA ARG A 391 -16.29 -8.13 -17.62
C ARG A 391 -16.21 -6.96 -16.66
N ARG A 392 -17.36 -6.30 -16.45
CA ARG A 392 -17.55 -5.31 -15.40
C ARG A 392 -18.37 -5.92 -14.28
N LEU A 393 -17.87 -5.84 -13.05
CA LEU A 393 -18.57 -6.29 -11.85
C LEU A 393 -19.40 -5.15 -11.26
N SER A 394 -20.41 -5.51 -10.48
CA SER A 394 -21.09 -4.56 -9.58
C SER A 394 -20.10 -4.05 -8.52
N VAL A 395 -20.45 -2.96 -7.86
CA VAL A 395 -19.68 -2.45 -6.72
C VAL A 395 -19.63 -3.52 -5.64
N PHE A 396 -18.41 -3.77 -5.12
CA PHE A 396 -18.15 -4.71 -4.03
C PHE A 396 -17.26 -4.05 -2.95
N ASP A 397 -17.14 -4.68 -1.80
CA ASP A 397 -16.37 -4.14 -0.67
C ASP A 397 -14.90 -4.62 -0.72
N ASN A 398 -13.96 -3.77 -0.32
CA ASN A 398 -12.52 -4.08 -0.41
C ASN A 398 -12.08 -5.26 0.47
N VAL A 399 -12.88 -5.66 1.47
CA VAL A 399 -12.67 -6.89 2.24
C VAL A 399 -12.67 -8.16 1.36
N ASP A 400 -13.28 -8.11 0.17
CA ASP A 400 -13.38 -9.23 -0.76
C ASP A 400 -12.05 -9.50 -1.52
N ILE A 401 -11.09 -8.58 -1.46
CA ILE A 401 -9.78 -8.73 -2.14
C ILE A 401 -8.94 -9.85 -1.51
N ALA A 402 -8.89 -9.96 -0.19
CA ALA A 402 -8.12 -11.04 0.45
C ALA A 402 -8.64 -12.44 0.07
N PRO A 403 -9.95 -12.73 0.05
CA PRO A 403 -10.48 -13.98 -0.52
C PRO A 403 -10.04 -14.22 -1.98
N LEU A 404 -10.15 -13.22 -2.86
CA LEU A 404 -9.67 -13.32 -4.24
C LEU A 404 -8.18 -13.70 -4.31
N LEU A 405 -7.34 -13.05 -3.50
CA LEU A 405 -5.90 -13.34 -3.48
C LEU A 405 -5.62 -14.77 -2.97
N ARG A 406 -6.41 -15.26 -2.00
CA ARG A 406 -6.30 -16.63 -1.51
C ARG A 406 -6.59 -17.63 -2.62
N ASP A 407 -7.63 -17.42 -3.41
CA ASP A 407 -7.98 -18.25 -4.55
C ASP A 407 -6.86 -18.26 -5.61
N LEU A 408 -6.33 -17.08 -5.97
CA LEU A 408 -5.24 -16.95 -6.95
C LEU A 408 -3.94 -17.61 -6.52
N LEU A 409 -3.70 -17.74 -5.22
CA LEU A 409 -2.50 -18.37 -4.65
C LEU A 409 -2.72 -19.86 -4.30
N GLY A 410 -3.95 -20.36 -4.40
CA GLY A 410 -4.31 -21.71 -3.97
C GLY A 410 -4.20 -21.90 -2.46
N LEU A 411 -4.43 -20.84 -1.68
CA LEU A 411 -4.42 -20.90 -0.22
C LEU A 411 -5.75 -21.44 0.31
N PRO A 412 -5.78 -22.05 1.48
CA PRO A 412 -7.03 -22.44 2.13
C PRO A 412 -7.97 -21.25 2.29
N ALA A 413 -9.28 -21.49 2.19
CA ALA A 413 -10.27 -20.47 2.48
C ALA A 413 -10.02 -19.87 3.87
N GLY A 414 -10.03 -18.54 3.98
CA GLY A 414 -9.83 -17.84 5.24
C GLY A 414 -11.04 -18.05 6.16
N GLN A 415 -10.79 -18.43 7.42
CA GLN A 415 -11.85 -18.56 8.41
C GLN A 415 -12.20 -17.19 9.01
N GLY A 416 -13.49 -16.94 9.20
CA GLY A 416 -13.99 -15.75 9.87
C GLY A 416 -13.66 -14.42 9.18
N LEU A 417 -13.36 -14.42 7.87
CA LEU A 417 -13.19 -13.19 7.10
C LEU A 417 -14.50 -12.41 7.02
N ASP A 418 -14.39 -11.11 6.83
CA ASP A 418 -15.53 -10.23 6.56
C ASP A 418 -15.89 -10.21 5.07
N GLY A 419 -14.92 -10.51 4.22
CA GLY A 419 -15.06 -10.61 2.79
C GLY A 419 -15.30 -12.03 2.31
N SER A 420 -15.65 -12.15 1.02
CA SER A 420 -15.87 -13.41 0.32
C SER A 420 -15.40 -13.34 -1.14
N ASP A 421 -15.23 -14.50 -1.78
CA ASP A 421 -14.96 -14.63 -3.22
C ASP A 421 -16.20 -14.42 -4.11
N ALA A 422 -17.38 -14.22 -3.51
CA ALA A 422 -18.65 -14.16 -4.22
C ALA A 422 -18.69 -13.19 -5.41
N PRO A 423 -18.10 -11.99 -5.38
CA PRO A 423 -18.05 -11.08 -6.53
C PRO A 423 -17.30 -11.68 -7.73
N PHE A 424 -16.36 -12.61 -7.50
CA PHE A 424 -15.42 -13.07 -8.51
C PHE A 424 -15.76 -14.44 -9.11
N ARG A 425 -16.59 -15.27 -8.45
CA ARG A 425 -16.89 -16.66 -8.83
C ARG A 425 -17.30 -16.85 -10.30
N LYS A 426 -18.02 -15.88 -10.88
CA LYS A 426 -18.51 -15.98 -12.27
C LYS A 426 -17.53 -15.46 -13.31
N VAL A 427 -16.42 -14.89 -12.88
CA VAL A 427 -15.42 -14.23 -13.74
C VAL A 427 -14.01 -14.79 -13.56
N MET A 428 -13.83 -15.73 -12.66
CA MET A 428 -12.65 -16.60 -12.58
C MET A 428 -12.81 -17.82 -13.47
N ARG A 429 -11.66 -18.38 -13.92
CA ARG A 429 -11.57 -19.61 -14.76
C ARG A 429 -11.21 -20.81 -13.92
#